data_6e2bb2924281f03325cf736d31ecb6b6
#
_entry.id   6e2bb2924281f03325cf736d31ecb6b6
#
_cell.length_a   1.000
_cell.length_b   1.000
_cell.length_c   1.000
_cell.angle_alpha   90.00
_cell.angle_beta   90.00
_cell.angle_gamma   90.00
#
_symmetry.space_group_name_H-M   'P 1'
#
loop_
_entity.id
_entity.type
_entity.pdbx_description
1 polymer ?
#
loop_
_entity_poly.entity_id
_entity_poly.type
_entity_poly.pdbx_seq_one_letter_code
_entity_poly.pdbx_strand_id
1 'polypeptide(L)' 'IFKEAYGITINSYVLSRRITAAKRQLRFSEMTIDEIAAAVGMCDASYFSRAFRKVEGVSPTEYRKQW' A
#
# COMPACT_ATOMS: atom_id res chain seq x y z
N ILE A 1 -22.58 9.97 2.24
CA ILE A 1 -22.11 9.95 2.10
C ILE A 1 -21.83 10.61 2.15
N PHE A 2 -21.77 11.17 2.22
CA PHE A 2 -21.18 11.55 1.98
C PHE A 2 -20.45 11.38 1.93
N LYS A 3 -20.22 11.39 2.14
CA LYS A 3 -19.12 11.02 2.02
C LYS A 3 -18.90 9.95 1.40
N GLU A 4 -19.49 9.30 1.33
CA GLU A 4 -19.33 8.34 0.64
C GLU A 4 -19.49 8.58 -0.64
N ALA A 5 -20.29 9.41 -1.01
CA ALA A 5 -20.40 9.72 -2.35
C ALA A 5 -19.07 10.00 -2.87
N TYR A 6 -18.28 10.60 -2.14
CA TYR A 6 -16.98 10.84 -2.57
C TYR A 6 -16.11 9.68 -2.29
N GLY A 7 -16.44 8.87 -1.33
CA GLY A 7 -15.66 7.73 -0.99
C GLY A 7 -14.26 8.02 -0.54
N ILE A 8 -13.86 9.24 -0.55
CA ILE A 8 -12.51 9.59 -0.17
C ILE A 8 -12.52 10.26 1.17
N THR A 9 -11.88 9.63 2.13
CA THR A 9 -11.69 10.20 3.44
C THR A 9 -10.24 10.57 3.58
N ILE A 10 -9.91 11.30 4.63
CA ILE A 10 -8.51 11.62 4.89
C ILE A 10 -7.70 10.35 5.04
N ASN A 11 -8.26 9.33 5.71
CA ASN A 11 -7.56 8.07 5.86
C ASN A 11 -7.31 7.40 4.52
N SER A 12 -8.30 7.42 3.63
CA SER A 12 -8.12 6.82 2.31
C SER A 12 -7.07 7.55 1.51
N TYR A 13 -7.04 8.85 1.61
CA TYR A 13 -6.05 9.63 0.89
C TYR A 13 -4.64 9.31 1.38
N VAL A 14 -4.46 9.27 2.69
CA VAL A 14 -3.15 8.96 3.27
C VAL A 14 -2.76 7.54 2.89
N LEU A 15 -3.69 6.60 2.95
CA LEU A 15 -3.42 5.23 2.58
C LEU A 15 -2.95 5.13 1.12
N SER A 16 -3.63 5.81 0.22
CA SER A 16 -3.24 5.79 -1.18
C SER A 16 -1.83 6.30 -1.38
N ARG A 17 -1.45 7.36 -0.67
CA ARG A 17 -0.12 7.88 -0.81
C ARG A 17 0.92 6.91 -0.27
N ARG A 18 0.61 6.24 0.83
CA ARG A 18 1.53 5.24 1.39
C ARG A 18 1.69 4.07 0.43
N ILE A 19 0.59 3.63 -0.19
CA ILE A 19 0.66 2.54 -1.15
C ILE A 19 1.49 2.95 -2.37
N THR A 20 1.33 4.18 -2.84
CA THR A 20 2.12 4.66 -3.97
C THR A 20 3.61 4.66 -3.63
N ALA A 21 3.96 5.10 -2.42
CA ALA A 21 5.35 5.06 -1.99
C ALA A 21 5.86 3.62 -1.91
N ALA A 22 5.02 2.71 -1.42
CA ALA A 22 5.40 1.31 -1.32
C ALA A 22 5.65 0.70 -2.69
N LYS A 23 4.86 1.08 -3.68
CA LYS A 23 5.06 0.57 -5.03
C LYS A 23 6.46 0.91 -5.55
N ARG A 24 6.92 2.11 -5.27
CA ARG A 24 8.25 2.49 -5.69
C ARG A 24 9.31 1.63 -5.02
N GLN A 25 9.15 1.37 -3.73
CA GLN A 25 10.11 0.54 -3.03
C GLN A 25 10.07 -0.89 -3.55
N LEU A 26 8.90 -1.40 -3.87
CA LEU A 26 8.78 -2.75 -4.40
C LEU A 26 9.50 -2.88 -5.74
N ARG A 27 9.47 -1.85 -6.56
CA ARG A 27 10.09 -1.89 -7.88
C ARG A 27 11.57 -1.59 -7.85
N PHE A 28 11.98 -0.64 -7.01
CA PHE A 28 13.33 -0.10 -7.11
C PHE A 28 14.23 -0.43 -5.93
N SER A 29 13.78 -1.23 -5.00
CA SER A 29 14.63 -1.64 -3.90
C SER A 29 14.43 -3.12 -3.61
N GLU A 30 15.33 -3.70 -2.82
CA GLU A 30 15.22 -5.10 -2.44
C GLU A 30 14.72 -5.27 -1.02
N MET A 31 14.08 -4.24 -0.47
CA MET A 31 13.54 -4.31 0.86
C MET A 31 12.47 -5.39 0.95
N THR A 32 12.40 -6.03 2.11
CA THR A 32 11.33 -7.02 2.33
C THR A 32 10.00 -6.28 2.48
N ILE A 33 8.92 -7.05 2.37
CA ILE A 33 7.59 -6.47 2.54
C ILE A 33 7.46 -5.83 3.92
N ASP A 34 8.00 -6.51 4.96
CA ASP A 34 7.96 -5.96 6.31
C ASP A 34 8.69 -4.62 6.38
N GLU A 35 9.85 -4.55 5.75
CA GLU A 35 10.64 -3.32 5.76
C GLU A 35 9.91 -2.20 5.02
N ILE A 36 9.29 -2.52 3.91
CA ILE A 36 8.55 -1.52 3.16
C ILE A 36 7.36 -1.01 3.95
N ALA A 37 6.65 -1.93 4.61
CA ALA A 37 5.51 -1.53 5.43
C ALA A 37 5.96 -0.54 6.51
N ALA A 38 7.06 -0.82 7.18
CA ALA A 38 7.57 0.08 8.20
C ALA A 38 8.00 1.41 7.60
N ALA A 39 8.62 1.36 6.43
CA ALA A 39 9.12 2.58 5.79
C ALA A 39 8.00 3.53 5.39
N VAL A 40 6.83 2.99 5.03
CA VAL A 40 5.73 3.84 4.64
C VAL A 40 4.80 4.15 5.81
N GLY A 41 5.19 3.77 7.02
CA GLY A 41 4.43 4.14 8.20
C GLY A 41 3.37 3.14 8.63
N MET A 42 3.42 1.94 8.10
CA MET A 42 2.48 0.88 8.48
C MET A 42 3.24 -0.18 9.26
N CYS A 43 2.95 -0.28 10.55
CA CYS A 43 3.70 -1.19 11.41
C CYS A 43 3.33 -2.65 11.24
N ASP A 44 2.16 -2.93 10.67
CA ASP A 44 1.65 -4.29 10.54
C ASP A 44 1.71 -4.70 9.08
N ALA A 45 2.59 -5.65 8.76
CA ALA A 45 2.74 -6.10 7.39
C ALA A 45 1.48 -6.79 6.87
N SER A 46 0.74 -7.46 7.75
CA SER A 46 -0.52 -8.08 7.32
C SER A 46 -1.53 -7.03 6.89
N TYR A 47 -1.65 -5.98 7.67
CA TYR A 47 -2.53 -4.88 7.31
C TYR A 47 -2.07 -4.21 6.03
N PHE A 48 -0.75 -3.98 5.92
CA PHE A 48 -0.18 -3.38 4.73
C PHE A 48 -0.50 -4.21 3.49
N SER A 49 -0.33 -5.52 3.57
CA SER A 49 -0.60 -6.40 2.43
C SER A 49 -2.06 -6.34 2.01
N ARG A 50 -2.97 -6.34 2.97
CA ARG A 50 -4.39 -6.28 2.65
C ARG A 50 -4.76 -4.94 2.05
N ALA A 51 -4.21 -3.86 2.60
CA ALA A 51 -4.49 -2.53 2.08
C ALA A 51 -3.93 -2.38 0.67
N PHE A 52 -2.73 -2.89 0.44
CA PHE A 52 -2.12 -2.83 -0.88
C PHE A 52 -2.99 -3.57 -1.90
N ARG A 53 -3.42 -4.77 -1.54
CA ARG A 53 -4.25 -5.55 -2.46
C ARG A 53 -5.57 -4.85 -2.74
N LYS A 54 -6.14 -4.20 -1.72
CA LYS A 54 -7.39 -3.49 -1.92
C LYS A 54 -7.22 -2.33 -2.90
N VAL A 55 -6.10 -1.65 -2.83
CA VAL A 55 -5.86 -0.49 -3.69
C VAL A 55 -5.37 -0.90 -5.07
N GLU A 56 -4.47 -1.88 -5.14
CA GLU A 56 -3.81 -2.23 -6.39
C GLU A 56 -4.40 -3.48 -7.06
N GLY A 57 -5.16 -4.28 -6.34
CA GLY A 57 -5.75 -5.48 -6.91
C GLY A 57 -4.88 -6.72 -6.78
N VAL A 58 -3.63 -6.58 -6.42
CA VAL A 58 -2.73 -7.71 -6.21
C VAL A 58 -1.93 -7.47 -4.95
N SER A 59 -1.39 -8.54 -4.39
CA SER A 59 -0.58 -8.42 -3.17
C SER A 59 0.75 -7.76 -3.49
N PRO A 60 1.42 -7.22 -2.48
CA PRO A 60 2.74 -6.62 -2.71
C PRO A 60 3.75 -7.60 -3.30
N THR A 61 3.70 -8.85 -2.85
CA THR A 61 4.61 -9.87 -3.39
C THR A 61 4.34 -10.12 -4.86
N GLU A 62 3.06 -10.22 -5.23
CA GLU A 62 2.72 -10.42 -6.63
C GLU A 62 3.07 -9.21 -7.48
N TYR A 63 2.89 -8.04 -6.93
CA TYR A 63 3.24 -6.83 -7.64
C TYR A 63 4.73 -6.81 -7.95
N ARG A 64 5.56 -7.18 -6.97
CA ARG A 64 7.00 -7.21 -7.17
C ARG A 64 7.38 -8.22 -8.26
N LYS A 65 6.69 -9.35 -8.32
CA LYS A 65 7.00 -10.36 -9.32
C LYS A 65 6.69 -9.90 -10.73
N GLN A 66 5.81 -8.93 -10.89
CA GLN A 66 5.47 -8.41 -12.21
C GLN A 66 6.54 -7.47 -12.74
N TRP A 67 7.44 -7.08 -11.91
CA TRP A 67 8.52 -6.16 -12.24
C TRP A 67 9.88 -6.83 -11.99
#